data_e55c5c7bbbb92408b0689f9e426c4364
#
_entry.id   e55c5c7bbbb92408b0689f9e426c4364
#
_cell.length_a   1.000
_cell.length_b   1.000
_cell.length_c   1.000
_cell.angle_alpha   90.00
_cell.angle_beta   90.00
_cell.angle_gamma   90.00
#
_symmetry.space_group_name_H-M   'P 1'
#
loop_
_entity.id
_entity.type
_entity.pdbx_description
1 polymer ?
#
loop_
_entity_poly.entity_id
_entity_poly.type
_entity_poly.pdbx_seq_one_letter_code
_entity_poly.pdbx_strand_id
1 'polypeptide(L)'
;MAALSGKKIAFLTAQTGVEKVELTEPWQAVIDASGSPVLIAPEVAPVQTMQADVDKDETFDADLAVADASVDDFDALVLPGGTVNADKVRGDAASVELVKAFVSAHKPIASICHGPWALVEAGVLPGKTLTSFPSLRTDITNAGGSWVDETVFHCPADGWDLVTSRNPDDLDAFTSTLVTVFAKA
;
A
#
# COMPACT_ATOMS: atom_id res chain seq x y z
N MET A 1 -15.26 20.11 5.58
CA MET A 1 -14.61 19.78 4.30
C MET A 1 -14.29 18.30 4.33
N ALA A 2 -14.45 17.59 3.24
CA ALA A 2 -14.11 16.17 3.20
C ALA A 2 -12.58 16.00 3.34
N ALA A 3 -12.15 14.99 4.09
CA ALA A 3 -10.78 14.87 4.59
C ALA A 3 -9.70 14.80 3.48
N LEU A 4 -10.02 14.17 2.34
CA LEU A 4 -9.10 13.98 1.21
C LEU A 4 -9.51 14.80 -0.03
N SER A 5 -10.29 15.85 0.14
CA SER A 5 -10.72 16.69 -1.00
C SER A 5 -9.53 17.26 -1.76
N GLY A 6 -9.46 16.98 -3.07
CA GLY A 6 -8.37 17.40 -3.96
C GLY A 6 -7.12 16.54 -3.91
N LYS A 7 -7.07 15.51 -3.06
CA LYS A 7 -5.93 14.58 -2.99
C LYS A 7 -6.07 13.41 -3.94
N LYS A 8 -4.96 13.03 -4.56
CA LYS A 8 -4.85 11.90 -5.48
C LYS A 8 -4.01 10.80 -4.84
N ILE A 9 -4.60 9.62 -4.68
CA ILE A 9 -4.01 8.51 -3.92
C ILE A 9 -3.66 7.37 -4.87
N ALA A 10 -2.37 7.03 -4.96
CA ALA A 10 -1.90 5.90 -5.74
C ALA A 10 -2.19 4.57 -5.01
N PHE A 11 -2.69 3.59 -5.74
CA PHE A 11 -2.82 2.19 -5.32
C PHE A 11 -1.93 1.34 -6.22
N LEU A 12 -0.85 0.81 -5.70
CA LEU A 12 0.12 0.05 -6.47
C LEU A 12 -0.10 -1.46 -6.28
N THR A 13 -0.32 -2.15 -7.38
CA THR A 13 -0.51 -3.61 -7.42
C THR A 13 0.32 -4.26 -8.53
N ALA A 14 0.49 -5.58 -8.44
CA ALA A 14 0.86 -6.37 -9.60
C ALA A 14 -0.36 -6.60 -10.50
N GLN A 15 -0.15 -7.21 -11.67
CA GLN A 15 -1.25 -7.53 -12.60
C GLN A 15 -2.16 -8.66 -12.09
N THR A 16 -1.79 -9.36 -11.02
CA THR A 16 -2.55 -10.47 -10.43
C THR A 16 -2.16 -10.73 -8.98
N GLY A 17 -3.08 -11.30 -8.23
CA GLY A 17 -2.81 -11.83 -6.89
C GLY A 17 -3.11 -10.87 -5.74
N VAL A 18 -3.70 -9.69 -6.02
CA VAL A 18 -4.09 -8.75 -4.97
C VAL A 18 -5.31 -9.29 -4.20
N GLU A 19 -5.26 -9.27 -2.88
CA GLU A 19 -6.42 -9.59 -2.05
C GLU A 19 -7.50 -8.53 -2.26
N LYS A 20 -8.69 -8.96 -2.71
CA LYS A 20 -9.75 -8.06 -3.17
C LYS A 20 -10.13 -7.01 -2.13
N VAL A 21 -10.43 -7.43 -0.92
CA VAL A 21 -10.92 -6.52 0.12
C VAL A 21 -9.86 -5.52 0.57
N GLU A 22 -8.58 -5.89 0.48
CA GLU A 22 -7.45 -5.01 0.80
C GLU A 22 -7.19 -3.95 -0.30
N LEU A 23 -7.73 -4.16 -1.49
CA LEU A 23 -7.81 -3.14 -2.54
C LEU A 23 -9.08 -2.31 -2.41
N THR A 24 -10.26 -2.96 -2.33
CA THR A 24 -11.56 -2.30 -2.49
C THR A 24 -12.00 -1.49 -1.27
N GLU A 25 -11.73 -1.95 -0.05
CA GLU A 25 -12.13 -1.24 1.17
C GLU A 25 -11.33 0.08 1.35
N PRO A 26 -9.98 0.10 1.24
CA PRO A 26 -9.23 1.36 1.27
C PRO A 26 -9.57 2.28 0.09
N TRP A 27 -9.84 1.72 -1.09
CA TRP A 27 -10.30 2.47 -2.25
C TRP A 27 -11.60 3.22 -1.97
N GLN A 28 -12.59 2.51 -1.42
CA GLN A 28 -13.88 3.10 -1.06
C GLN A 28 -13.71 4.15 0.05
N ALA A 29 -12.87 3.89 1.06
CA ALA A 29 -12.60 4.86 2.12
C ALA A 29 -11.98 6.17 1.58
N VAL A 30 -11.13 6.09 0.56
CA VAL A 30 -10.59 7.27 -0.13
C VAL A 30 -11.70 8.04 -0.86
N ILE A 31 -12.59 7.35 -1.57
CA ILE A 31 -13.74 7.96 -2.25
C ILE A 31 -14.68 8.63 -1.24
N ASP A 32 -15.04 7.95 -0.16
CA ASP A 32 -15.93 8.46 0.88
C ASP A 32 -15.36 9.70 1.58
N ALA A 33 -14.02 9.78 1.67
CA ALA A 33 -13.31 10.95 2.14
C ALA A 33 -13.12 12.05 1.06
N SER A 34 -13.69 11.87 -0.15
CA SER A 34 -13.58 12.76 -1.32
C SER A 34 -12.17 12.88 -1.92
N GLY A 35 -11.35 11.86 -1.75
CA GLY A 35 -10.10 11.68 -2.48
C GLY A 35 -10.33 11.04 -3.86
N SER A 36 -9.29 11.03 -4.67
CA SER A 36 -9.27 10.44 -6.01
C SER A 36 -8.28 9.28 -6.04
N PRO A 37 -8.71 8.02 -5.88
CA PRO A 37 -7.83 6.87 -6.00
C PRO A 37 -7.47 6.60 -7.47
N VAL A 38 -6.27 6.07 -7.71
CA VAL A 38 -5.75 5.69 -9.04
C VAL A 38 -5.07 4.33 -8.92
N LEU A 39 -5.50 3.35 -9.69
CA LEU A 39 -4.91 2.01 -9.73
C LEU A 39 -3.71 1.98 -10.68
N ILE A 40 -2.55 1.68 -10.12
CA ILE A 40 -1.28 1.55 -10.83
C ILE A 40 -0.85 0.09 -10.84
N ALA A 41 -0.53 -0.42 -12.02
CA ALA A 41 -0.04 -1.78 -12.21
C ALA A 41 1.07 -1.79 -13.27
N PRO A 42 1.78 -2.92 -13.51
CA PRO A 42 2.81 -2.98 -14.55
C PRO A 42 2.32 -2.54 -15.93
N GLU A 43 1.06 -2.84 -16.27
CA GLU A 43 0.44 -2.49 -17.55
C GLU A 43 -0.95 -1.90 -17.33
N VAL A 44 -1.42 -1.06 -18.25
CA VAL A 44 -2.82 -0.60 -18.31
C VAL A 44 -3.67 -1.75 -18.87
N ALA A 45 -3.99 -2.68 -17.99
CA ALA A 45 -4.71 -3.92 -18.29
C ALA A 45 -5.46 -4.40 -17.04
N PRO A 46 -6.37 -5.40 -17.15
CA PRO A 46 -7.08 -5.94 -16.00
C PRO A 46 -6.12 -6.49 -14.92
N VAL A 47 -6.34 -6.08 -13.68
CA VAL A 47 -5.71 -6.60 -12.47
C VAL A 47 -6.60 -7.68 -11.88
N GLN A 48 -6.10 -8.90 -11.78
CA GLN A 48 -6.85 -10.03 -11.21
C GLN A 48 -6.79 -10.01 -9.69
N THR A 49 -7.93 -9.86 -9.04
CA THR A 49 -8.03 -9.96 -7.58
C THR A 49 -8.22 -11.42 -7.13
N MET A 50 -7.91 -11.65 -5.86
CA MET A 50 -8.06 -12.95 -5.20
C MET A 50 -8.95 -12.81 -3.97
N GLN A 51 -9.56 -13.91 -3.59
CA GLN A 51 -10.24 -14.09 -2.31
C GLN A 51 -9.45 -15.10 -1.48
N ALA A 52 -9.08 -14.71 -0.26
CA ALA A 52 -8.28 -15.51 0.65
C ALA A 52 -6.96 -16.03 0.00
N ASP A 53 -6.34 -15.20 -0.84
CA ASP A 53 -5.08 -15.49 -1.58
C ASP A 53 -5.16 -16.63 -2.62
N VAL A 54 -6.23 -17.38 -2.71
CA VAL A 54 -6.27 -18.64 -3.47
C VAL A 54 -7.33 -18.67 -4.57
N ASP A 55 -8.50 -18.10 -4.33
CA ASP A 55 -9.59 -18.11 -5.30
C ASP A 55 -9.60 -16.84 -6.13
N LYS A 56 -9.70 -16.99 -7.46
CA LYS A 56 -9.85 -15.83 -8.34
C LYS A 56 -11.21 -15.17 -8.13
N ASP A 57 -11.20 -13.84 -8.04
CA ASP A 57 -12.40 -13.02 -7.96
C ASP A 57 -12.47 -12.09 -9.20
N GLU A 58 -13.17 -10.98 -9.12
CA GLU A 58 -13.33 -10.02 -10.19
C GLU A 58 -12.00 -9.34 -10.60
N THR A 59 -12.03 -8.65 -11.72
CA THR A 59 -10.90 -7.86 -12.20
C THR A 59 -11.21 -6.38 -12.16
N PHE A 60 -10.18 -5.55 -11.96
CA PHE A 60 -10.26 -4.11 -12.06
C PHE A 60 -9.26 -3.62 -13.10
N ASP A 61 -9.67 -2.70 -13.97
CA ASP A 61 -8.75 -2.13 -14.96
C ASP A 61 -7.77 -1.17 -14.28
N ALA A 62 -6.48 -1.33 -14.54
CA ALA A 62 -5.47 -0.37 -14.09
C ALA A 62 -5.62 0.96 -14.86
N ASP A 63 -5.55 2.07 -14.14
CA ASP A 63 -5.65 3.42 -14.70
C ASP A 63 -4.35 3.87 -15.34
N LEU A 64 -3.21 3.39 -14.81
CA LEU A 64 -1.89 3.88 -15.19
C LEU A 64 -0.85 2.74 -15.12
N ALA A 65 0.05 2.69 -16.09
CA ALA A 65 1.21 1.82 -16.01
C ALA A 65 2.26 2.40 -15.05
N VAL A 66 2.90 1.54 -14.23
CA VAL A 66 3.88 1.99 -13.24
C VAL A 66 5.05 2.76 -13.87
N ALA A 67 5.44 2.40 -15.10
CA ALA A 67 6.51 3.08 -15.84
C ALA A 67 6.17 4.53 -16.22
N ASP A 68 4.88 4.88 -16.25
CA ASP A 68 4.39 6.23 -16.58
C ASP A 68 3.98 7.02 -15.33
N ALA A 69 4.06 6.41 -14.13
CA ALA A 69 3.67 7.03 -12.88
C ALA A 69 4.77 7.96 -12.36
N SER A 70 4.40 9.21 -12.05
CA SER A 70 5.28 10.15 -11.35
C SER A 70 4.81 10.35 -9.92
N VAL A 71 5.72 10.32 -8.95
CA VAL A 71 5.40 10.60 -7.55
C VAL A 71 4.79 12.00 -7.36
N ASP A 72 5.11 12.95 -8.23
CA ASP A 72 4.60 14.33 -8.17
C ASP A 72 3.09 14.43 -8.45
N ASP A 73 2.52 13.41 -9.12
CA ASP A 73 1.10 13.35 -9.44
C ASP A 73 0.21 12.88 -8.28
N PHE A 74 0.81 12.45 -7.16
CA PHE A 74 0.08 11.81 -6.07
C PHE A 74 0.44 12.41 -4.71
N ASP A 75 -0.50 12.36 -3.77
CA ASP A 75 -0.31 12.82 -2.39
C ASP A 75 0.10 11.70 -1.43
N ALA A 76 -0.31 10.46 -1.72
CA ALA A 76 -0.03 9.30 -0.90
C ALA A 76 -0.06 7.98 -1.71
N LEU A 77 0.47 6.91 -1.11
CA LEU A 77 0.52 5.57 -1.70
C LEU A 77 -0.16 4.54 -0.80
N VAL A 78 -0.95 3.65 -1.40
CA VAL A 78 -1.47 2.43 -0.77
C VAL A 78 -0.83 1.21 -1.42
N LEU A 79 -0.34 0.29 -0.60
CA LEU A 79 0.22 -1.01 -0.98
C LEU A 79 -0.69 -2.10 -0.42
N PRO A 80 -1.70 -2.58 -1.17
CA PRO A 80 -2.51 -3.71 -0.79
C PRO A 80 -1.67 -4.98 -0.68
N GLY A 81 -2.18 -5.95 0.06
CA GLY A 81 -1.54 -7.26 0.17
C GLY A 81 -2.00 -8.25 -0.90
N GLY A 82 -2.16 -9.49 -0.45
CA GLY A 82 -2.16 -10.66 -1.31
C GLY A 82 -0.73 -11.15 -1.51
N THR A 83 -0.48 -12.40 -1.15
CA THR A 83 0.89 -12.98 -1.16
C THR A 83 1.53 -12.92 -2.54
N VAL A 84 0.79 -13.32 -3.58
CA VAL A 84 1.29 -13.31 -4.98
C VAL A 84 1.46 -11.87 -5.48
N ASN A 85 0.53 -10.98 -5.16
CA ASN A 85 0.63 -9.55 -5.50
C ASN A 85 1.91 -8.94 -4.93
N ALA A 86 2.11 -9.06 -3.63
CA ALA A 86 3.25 -8.46 -2.94
C ALA A 86 4.59 -9.02 -3.41
N ASP A 87 4.65 -10.34 -3.68
CA ASP A 87 5.86 -10.96 -4.24
C ASP A 87 6.19 -10.44 -5.65
N LYS A 88 5.18 -10.24 -6.49
CA LYS A 88 5.36 -9.66 -7.82
C LYS A 88 5.72 -8.18 -7.79
N VAL A 89 5.08 -7.39 -6.91
CA VAL A 89 5.38 -5.95 -6.75
C VAL A 89 6.84 -5.76 -6.33
N ARG A 90 7.32 -6.50 -5.33
CA ARG A 90 8.73 -6.40 -4.91
C ARG A 90 9.72 -6.91 -5.98
N GLY A 91 9.29 -7.80 -6.86
CA GLY A 91 10.09 -8.30 -7.99
C GLY A 91 10.12 -7.37 -9.22
N ASP A 92 9.27 -6.34 -9.26
CA ASP A 92 9.21 -5.37 -10.35
C ASP A 92 10.00 -4.10 -10.00
N ALA A 93 11.08 -3.86 -10.74
CA ALA A 93 12.00 -2.75 -10.46
C ALA A 93 11.32 -1.38 -10.53
N ALA A 94 10.37 -1.18 -11.46
CA ALA A 94 9.66 0.10 -11.59
C ALA A 94 8.75 0.36 -10.38
N SER A 95 8.07 -0.68 -9.88
CA SER A 95 7.25 -0.62 -8.67
C SER A 95 8.10 -0.27 -7.43
N VAL A 96 9.24 -0.92 -7.28
CA VAL A 96 10.18 -0.64 -6.17
C VAL A 96 10.72 0.78 -6.23
N GLU A 97 11.09 1.28 -7.41
CA GLU A 97 11.57 2.67 -7.57
C GLU A 97 10.45 3.69 -7.29
N LEU A 98 9.20 3.39 -7.65
CA LEU A 98 8.06 4.25 -7.29
C LEU A 98 7.89 4.32 -5.76
N VAL A 99 7.98 3.19 -5.05
CA VAL A 99 7.94 3.17 -3.57
C VAL A 99 9.05 4.03 -2.97
N LYS A 100 10.29 3.89 -3.45
CA LYS A 100 11.43 4.73 -3.02
C LYS A 100 11.19 6.21 -3.29
N ALA A 101 10.56 6.55 -4.42
CA ALA A 101 10.24 7.93 -4.77
C ALA A 101 9.26 8.55 -3.77
N PHE A 102 8.22 7.82 -3.33
CA PHE A 102 7.29 8.30 -2.29
C PHE A 102 8.01 8.57 -0.96
N VAL A 103 8.87 7.66 -0.53
CA VAL A 103 9.68 7.86 0.69
C VAL A 103 10.61 9.07 0.55
N SER A 104 11.30 9.21 -0.57
CA SER A 104 12.21 10.34 -0.83
C SER A 104 11.48 11.68 -0.91
N ALA A 105 10.23 11.67 -1.37
CA ALA A 105 9.36 12.85 -1.41
C ALA A 105 8.65 13.11 -0.06
N HIS A 106 8.93 12.32 0.98
CA HIS A 106 8.28 12.38 2.30
C HIS A 106 6.76 12.23 2.25
N LYS A 107 6.23 11.55 1.24
CA LYS A 107 4.79 11.30 1.08
C LYS A 107 4.39 10.06 1.87
N PRO A 108 3.21 10.06 2.53
CA PRO A 108 2.78 8.95 3.36
C PRO A 108 2.46 7.70 2.54
N ILE A 109 2.75 6.54 3.16
CA ILE A 109 2.44 5.23 2.61
C ILE A 109 1.57 4.46 3.60
N ALA A 110 0.52 3.80 3.10
CA ALA A 110 -0.25 2.81 3.85
C ALA A 110 -0.06 1.43 3.22
N SER A 111 0.18 0.40 4.05
CA SER A 111 0.43 -0.96 3.58
C SER A 111 -0.22 -1.99 4.48
N ILE A 112 -0.81 -3.02 3.91
CA ILE A 112 -1.52 -4.06 4.67
C ILE A 112 -1.05 -5.46 4.29
N CYS A 113 -1.12 -6.40 5.22
CA CYS A 113 -0.91 -7.83 5.03
C CYS A 113 0.53 -8.13 4.52
N HIS A 114 0.66 -8.63 3.29
CA HIS A 114 1.93 -8.89 2.63
C HIS A 114 2.51 -7.66 1.89
N GLY A 115 1.74 -6.59 1.73
CA GLY A 115 2.18 -5.35 1.07
C GLY A 115 3.54 -4.81 1.53
N PRO A 116 3.90 -4.88 2.85
CA PRO A 116 5.22 -4.43 3.32
C PRO A 116 6.43 -5.13 2.70
N TRP A 117 6.31 -6.23 1.96
CA TRP A 117 7.43 -6.78 1.18
C TRP A 117 8.00 -5.80 0.15
N ALA A 118 7.15 -4.93 -0.40
CA ALA A 118 7.63 -3.85 -1.28
C ALA A 118 8.55 -2.86 -0.54
N LEU A 119 8.24 -2.56 0.73
CA LEU A 119 9.08 -1.70 1.59
C LEU A 119 10.39 -2.39 1.99
N VAL A 120 10.36 -3.71 2.24
CA VAL A 120 11.55 -4.53 2.48
C VAL A 120 12.50 -4.44 1.29
N GLU A 121 12.00 -4.68 0.07
CA GLU A 121 12.80 -4.64 -1.16
C GLU A 121 13.32 -3.22 -1.47
N ALA A 122 12.50 -2.21 -1.20
CA ALA A 122 12.91 -0.82 -1.36
C ALA A 122 14.02 -0.39 -0.37
N GLY A 123 14.28 -1.17 0.70
CA GLY A 123 15.31 -0.86 1.70
C GLY A 123 14.98 0.33 2.58
N VAL A 124 13.70 0.63 2.81
CA VAL A 124 13.23 1.85 3.49
C VAL A 124 12.73 1.62 4.92
N LEU A 125 12.96 0.43 5.47
CA LEU A 125 12.50 0.04 6.80
C LEU A 125 13.42 0.39 7.99
N PRO A 126 14.74 0.66 7.83
CA PRO A 126 15.54 1.10 8.98
C PRO A 126 14.90 2.30 9.68
N GLY A 127 14.78 2.23 11.02
CA GLY A 127 14.13 3.27 11.84
C GLY A 127 12.59 3.22 11.88
N LYS A 128 11.94 2.40 11.06
CA LYS A 128 10.48 2.23 11.07
C LYS A 128 10.03 1.16 12.06
N THR A 129 8.91 1.43 12.73
CA THR A 129 8.11 0.43 13.45
C THR A 129 6.84 0.16 12.64
N LEU A 130 6.52 -1.12 12.42
CA LEU A 130 5.37 -1.49 11.61
C LEU A 130 4.80 -2.85 12.02
N THR A 131 3.56 -3.07 11.64
CA THR A 131 2.91 -4.38 11.66
C THR A 131 2.74 -4.90 10.23
N SER A 132 2.39 -6.17 10.08
CA SER A 132 2.16 -6.83 8.80
C SER A 132 1.48 -8.17 9.01
N PHE A 133 1.19 -8.90 7.95
CA PHE A 133 0.90 -10.33 8.09
C PHE A 133 2.06 -11.01 8.85
N PRO A 134 1.76 -11.88 9.85
CA PRO A 134 2.80 -12.37 10.78
C PRO A 134 4.00 -13.08 10.15
N SER A 135 3.81 -13.69 8.96
CA SER A 135 4.89 -14.38 8.25
C SER A 135 6.03 -13.44 7.81
N LEU A 136 5.77 -12.13 7.69
CA LEU A 136 6.77 -11.13 7.27
C LEU A 136 7.67 -10.65 8.42
N ARG A 137 7.39 -11.03 9.66
CA ARG A 137 8.14 -10.58 10.84
C ARG A 137 9.65 -10.69 10.66
N THR A 138 10.12 -11.85 10.20
CA THR A 138 11.56 -12.11 10.02
C THR A 138 12.14 -11.23 8.92
N ASP A 139 11.46 -11.09 7.79
CA ASP A 139 11.90 -10.28 6.65
C ASP A 139 12.01 -8.81 7.04
N ILE A 140 10.98 -8.26 7.71
CA ILE A 140 10.96 -6.89 8.21
C ILE A 140 12.10 -6.65 9.20
N THR A 141 12.31 -7.58 10.16
CA THR A 141 13.39 -7.44 11.15
C THR A 141 14.76 -7.49 10.48
N ASN A 142 14.97 -8.39 9.54
CA ASN A 142 16.23 -8.49 8.80
C ASN A 142 16.48 -7.26 7.91
N ALA A 143 15.43 -6.60 7.45
CA ALA A 143 15.51 -5.34 6.69
C ALA A 143 15.69 -4.10 7.58
N GLY A 144 15.87 -4.27 8.91
CA GLY A 144 16.13 -3.18 9.85
C GLY A 144 14.89 -2.52 10.44
N GLY A 145 13.67 -3.03 10.15
CA GLY A 145 12.43 -2.57 10.75
C GLY A 145 12.16 -3.19 12.12
N SER A 146 11.39 -2.49 12.95
CA SER A 146 10.88 -3.00 14.25
C SER A 146 9.46 -3.52 14.04
N TRP A 147 9.30 -4.85 14.08
CA TRP A 147 7.98 -5.46 13.90
C TRP A 147 7.19 -5.52 15.21
N VAL A 148 5.90 -5.15 15.16
CA VAL A 148 4.95 -5.24 16.26
C VAL A 148 3.68 -5.97 15.83
N ASP A 149 3.01 -6.64 16.77
CA ASP A 149 1.71 -7.29 16.52
C ASP A 149 0.58 -6.37 16.99
N GLU A 150 0.18 -5.46 16.10
CA GLU A 150 -0.87 -4.47 16.37
C GLU A 150 -1.90 -4.48 15.23
N THR A 151 -3.16 -4.23 15.55
CA THR A 151 -4.24 -4.12 14.54
C THR A 151 -3.91 -3.06 13.48
N VAL A 152 -3.44 -1.92 13.92
CA VAL A 152 -2.92 -0.84 13.06
C VAL A 152 -1.76 -0.16 13.75
N PHE A 153 -0.72 0.17 13.01
CA PHE A 153 0.40 0.96 13.51
C PHE A 153 0.69 2.14 12.60
N HIS A 154 0.81 3.33 13.19
CA HIS A 154 1.23 4.55 12.51
C HIS A 154 2.62 4.95 13.01
N CYS A 155 3.59 4.99 12.10
CA CYS A 155 4.97 5.36 12.36
C CYS A 155 5.35 6.65 11.62
N PRO A 156 5.52 7.79 12.30
CA PRO A 156 5.92 9.05 11.69
C PRO A 156 7.45 9.25 11.66
N ALA A 157 8.25 8.23 12.05
CA ALA A 157 9.70 8.34 12.11
C ALA A 157 10.33 8.63 10.73
N ASP A 158 11.54 9.18 10.74
CA ASP A 158 12.38 9.44 9.55
C ASP A 158 11.74 10.33 8.49
N GLY A 159 10.83 11.23 8.92
CA GLY A 159 10.29 12.31 8.11
C GLY A 159 9.19 11.90 7.12
N TRP A 160 8.69 10.67 7.17
CA TRP A 160 7.54 10.23 6.39
C TRP A 160 6.62 9.32 7.20
N ASP A 161 5.34 9.34 6.90
CA ASP A 161 4.33 8.59 7.63
C ASP A 161 4.11 7.20 7.02
N LEU A 162 4.14 6.17 7.86
CA LEU A 162 3.82 4.79 7.47
C LEU A 162 2.65 4.28 8.30
N VAL A 163 1.57 3.89 7.66
CA VAL A 163 0.41 3.21 8.28
C VAL A 163 0.41 1.75 7.87
N THR A 164 0.35 0.82 8.83
CA THR A 164 0.32 -0.61 8.51
C THR A 164 -0.73 -1.38 9.30
N SER A 165 -1.23 -2.49 8.73
CA SER A 165 -2.15 -3.45 9.35
C SER A 165 -1.80 -4.89 8.93
N ARG A 166 -2.39 -5.87 9.62
CA ARG A 166 -1.97 -7.28 9.50
C ARG A 166 -2.68 -8.07 8.41
N ASN A 167 -3.99 -7.88 8.28
CA ASN A 167 -4.86 -8.73 7.47
C ASN A 167 -6.24 -8.08 7.27
N PRO A 168 -7.17 -8.68 6.51
CA PRO A 168 -8.50 -8.12 6.28
C PRO A 168 -9.33 -7.84 7.53
N ASP A 169 -9.13 -8.55 8.64
CA ASP A 169 -9.87 -8.30 9.89
C ASP A 169 -9.55 -6.92 10.50
N ASP A 170 -8.45 -6.31 10.08
CA ASP A 170 -7.98 -5.01 10.56
C ASP A 170 -8.43 -3.82 9.68
N LEU A 171 -9.19 -4.05 8.61
CA LEU A 171 -9.50 -3.04 7.58
C LEU A 171 -10.21 -1.79 8.12
N ASP A 172 -11.10 -1.92 9.09
CA ASP A 172 -11.78 -0.76 9.71
C ASP A 172 -10.78 0.20 10.37
N ALA A 173 -9.83 -0.35 11.14
CA ALA A 173 -8.79 0.44 11.79
C ALA A 173 -7.79 1.01 10.76
N PHE A 174 -7.41 0.20 9.76
CA PHE A 174 -6.51 0.59 8.70
C PHE A 174 -7.05 1.76 7.88
N THR A 175 -8.28 1.65 7.36
CA THR A 175 -8.92 2.67 6.53
C THR A 175 -9.14 3.98 7.27
N SER A 176 -9.61 3.91 8.52
CA SER A 176 -9.79 5.10 9.37
C SER A 176 -8.46 5.82 9.62
N THR A 177 -7.38 5.07 9.88
CA THR A 177 -6.06 5.63 10.16
C THR A 177 -5.42 6.23 8.91
N LEU A 178 -5.46 5.52 7.76
CA LEU A 178 -4.89 6.04 6.51
C LEU A 178 -5.56 7.34 6.07
N VAL A 179 -6.90 7.45 6.15
CA VAL A 179 -7.62 8.70 5.82
C VAL A 179 -7.16 9.83 6.74
N THR A 180 -7.02 9.56 8.04
CA THR A 180 -6.56 10.56 9.02
C THR A 180 -5.13 11.05 8.73
N VAL A 181 -4.23 10.13 8.37
CA VAL A 181 -2.82 10.45 8.07
C VAL A 181 -2.70 11.16 6.73
N PHE A 182 -3.34 10.63 5.67
CA PHE A 182 -3.30 11.21 4.34
C PHE A 182 -3.92 12.60 4.24
N ALA A 183 -4.87 12.92 5.12
CA ALA A 183 -5.46 14.25 5.19
C ALA A 183 -4.44 15.35 5.58
N LYS A 184 -3.30 14.99 6.17
CA LYS A 184 -2.26 15.92 6.63
C LYS A 184 -1.12 16.12 5.62
N ALA A 185 -1.03 15.24 4.61
CA ALA A 185 0.01 15.25 3.59
C ALA A 185 -0.12 16.45 2.63
#